data_41a0e07a9077cfe98435be3738ac0032
#
_entry.id   41a0e07a9077cfe98435be3738ac0032
#
_cell.length_a   1.000
_cell.length_b   1.000
_cell.length_c   1.000
_cell.angle_alpha   90.00
_cell.angle_beta   90.00
_cell.angle_gamma   90.00
#
_symmetry.space_group_name_H-M   'P 1'
#
loop_
_entity.id
_entity.type
_entity.pdbx_description
1 polymer ?
#
loop_
_entity_poly.entity_id
_entity_poly.type
_entity_poly.pdbx_seq_one_letter_code
_entity_poly.pdbx_strand_id
1 'polypeptide(L)'
;DTTSSVDVTDSNPVGNNTAPWEANGDTSWTYVDTFDCAADEGDHKNIAEITQTGAKDSANVHVNCYQLAVVKTANTTQTDNYSWTIDKTQDTTWTMFEGDSALSKFMVSVVKSQEASTNFMVDGTIDISNLNPIDAVLDSVYDIIVPGDTIATVTCGVTFPYDLQSDSTLSCTYAAALGNDDPRDNIATAVQQNFAYDTGGSGTPNGTTNYADTADVDFSNPTIIAGT
;
A
#
# COMPACT_ATOMS: atom_id res chain seq x y z
N ASP A 1 -7.63 -36.31 55.08
CA ASP A 1 -6.40 -35.70 54.53
C ASP A 1 -6.22 -34.33 55.17
N THR A 2 -5.26 -34.18 56.03
CA THR A 2 -5.01 -32.95 56.80
C THR A 2 -3.81 -32.18 56.21
N THR A 3 -3.84 -31.90 54.92
CA THR A 3 -2.86 -30.93 54.39
C THR A 3 -3.29 -29.56 54.89
N SER A 4 -2.40 -28.90 55.63
CA SER A 4 -2.65 -27.56 56.15
C SER A 4 -2.50 -26.48 55.06
N SER A 5 -1.85 -26.83 53.95
CA SER A 5 -1.70 -26.01 52.75
C SER A 5 -1.55 -26.85 51.49
N VAL A 6 -1.80 -26.26 50.31
CA VAL A 6 -1.57 -26.85 49.00
C VAL A 6 -0.80 -25.89 48.11
N ASP A 7 0.02 -26.46 47.21
CA ASP A 7 0.76 -25.70 46.19
C ASP A 7 -0.05 -25.70 44.87
N VAL A 8 -0.19 -24.52 44.27
CA VAL A 8 -0.84 -24.32 42.97
C VAL A 8 0.20 -23.91 41.96
N THR A 9 0.32 -24.70 40.88
CA THR A 9 1.13 -24.38 39.72
C THR A 9 0.23 -23.83 38.62
N ASP A 10 0.81 -23.06 37.70
CA ASP A 10 0.13 -22.50 36.56
C ASP A 10 1.04 -22.67 35.31
N SER A 11 0.47 -23.13 34.20
CA SER A 11 1.25 -23.44 32.98
C SER A 11 1.53 -22.23 32.12
N ASN A 12 1.11 -21.04 32.55
CA ASN A 12 1.27 -19.84 31.75
C ASN A 12 2.73 -19.60 31.36
N PRO A 13 3.11 -19.80 30.07
CA PRO A 13 4.49 -19.75 29.63
C PRO A 13 5.00 -18.31 29.41
N VAL A 14 4.12 -17.31 29.36
CA VAL A 14 4.46 -15.93 28.99
C VAL A 14 4.66 -15.03 30.22
N GLY A 15 4.51 -15.62 31.39
CA GLY A 15 4.11 -14.89 32.47
C GLY A 15 4.92 -14.19 33.45
N ASN A 16 4.27 -13.21 33.94
CA ASN A 16 4.57 -12.46 35.13
C ASN A 16 3.94 -13.12 36.37
N ASN A 17 3.51 -14.38 36.29
CA ASN A 17 3.02 -15.07 37.43
C ASN A 17 4.19 -15.54 38.33
N THR A 18 3.97 -15.55 39.61
CA THR A 18 4.98 -16.00 40.62
C THR A 18 4.64 -17.40 41.11
N ALA A 19 3.93 -18.22 40.33
CA ALA A 19 3.66 -19.59 40.69
C ALA A 19 4.97 -20.41 40.85
N PRO A 20 5.02 -21.42 41.76
CA PRO A 20 3.89 -21.95 42.51
C PRO A 20 3.45 -21.06 43.67
N TRP A 21 2.11 -21.02 43.91
CA TRP A 21 1.52 -20.32 45.05
C TRP A 21 1.09 -21.31 46.12
N GLU A 22 1.24 -20.93 47.40
CA GLU A 22 0.76 -21.72 48.52
C GLU A 22 -0.61 -21.21 48.99
N ALA A 23 -1.59 -22.10 49.06
CA ALA A 23 -2.91 -21.85 49.64
C ALA A 23 -3.10 -22.60 50.92
N ASN A 24 -3.41 -21.89 52.03
CA ASN A 24 -3.75 -22.46 53.34
C ASN A 24 -5.18 -22.17 53.79
N GLY A 25 -6.02 -21.76 52.85
CA GLY A 25 -7.44 -21.45 52.98
C GLY A 25 -7.98 -20.93 51.67
N ASP A 26 -9.23 -20.41 51.67
CA ASP A 26 -9.82 -19.79 50.49
C ASP A 26 -8.99 -18.58 50.05
N THR A 27 -8.48 -18.61 48.81
CA THR A 27 -7.65 -17.57 48.24
C THR A 27 -7.76 -17.47 46.73
N SER A 28 -7.29 -16.37 46.15
CA SER A 28 -7.25 -16.15 44.69
C SER A 28 -5.98 -15.35 44.35
N TRP A 29 -5.44 -15.61 43.14
CA TRP A 29 -4.35 -14.83 42.57
C TRP A 29 -4.78 -14.27 41.22
N THR A 30 -4.32 -13.09 40.88
CA THR A 30 -4.58 -12.41 39.60
C THR A 30 -3.27 -11.98 39.00
N TYR A 31 -3.12 -12.22 37.72
CA TYR A 31 -1.99 -11.76 36.91
C TYR A 31 -2.49 -11.41 35.50
N VAL A 32 -1.66 -10.77 34.71
CA VAL A 32 -1.97 -10.35 33.32
C VAL A 32 -0.88 -10.84 32.39
N ASP A 33 -1.27 -11.26 31.19
CA ASP A 33 -0.40 -11.60 30.09
C ASP A 33 -0.61 -10.64 28.93
N THR A 34 0.44 -10.45 28.12
CA THR A 34 0.38 -9.67 26.89
C THR A 34 0.50 -10.61 25.72
N PHE A 35 -0.38 -10.46 24.75
CA PHE A 35 -0.38 -11.20 23.50
C PHE A 35 -0.07 -10.26 22.34
N ASP A 36 0.86 -10.66 21.47
CA ASP A 36 1.26 -9.93 20.27
C ASP A 36 0.85 -10.69 19.01
N CYS A 37 0.17 -10.03 18.07
CA CYS A 37 -0.26 -10.64 16.81
C CYS A 37 0.87 -11.31 16.02
N ALA A 38 2.09 -10.80 16.10
CA ALA A 38 3.22 -11.37 15.37
C ALA A 38 3.65 -12.76 15.88
N ALA A 39 3.35 -13.07 17.18
CA ALA A 39 3.85 -14.26 17.85
C ALA A 39 2.71 -15.16 18.39
N ASP A 40 1.55 -14.60 18.67
CA ASP A 40 0.53 -15.23 19.52
C ASP A 40 -0.81 -15.41 18.81
N GLU A 41 -0.85 -15.50 17.46
CA GLU A 41 -2.10 -15.83 16.77
C GLU A 41 -2.55 -17.25 17.11
N GLY A 42 -3.84 -17.41 17.49
CA GLY A 42 -4.45 -18.69 17.77
C GLY A 42 -4.89 -18.90 19.21
N ASP A 43 -4.94 -20.17 19.63
CA ASP A 43 -5.44 -20.60 20.94
C ASP A 43 -4.33 -20.72 21.96
N HIS A 44 -4.49 -20.04 23.10
CA HIS A 44 -3.59 -20.08 24.25
C HIS A 44 -4.29 -20.67 25.46
N LYS A 45 -4.05 -21.95 25.70
CA LYS A 45 -4.61 -22.66 26.84
C LYS A 45 -3.71 -22.52 28.06
N ASN A 46 -4.27 -22.02 29.16
CA ASN A 46 -3.62 -21.93 30.46
C ASN A 46 -4.23 -22.92 31.44
N ILE A 47 -3.42 -23.68 32.17
CA ILE A 47 -3.83 -24.74 33.09
C ILE A 47 -3.26 -24.47 34.46
N ALA A 48 -4.13 -24.36 35.47
CA ALA A 48 -3.74 -24.38 36.90
C ALA A 48 -3.91 -25.80 37.46
N GLU A 49 -2.98 -26.20 38.36
CA GLU A 49 -2.98 -27.52 39.00
C GLU A 49 -2.65 -27.39 40.50
N ILE A 50 -3.44 -28.09 41.31
CA ILE A 50 -3.10 -28.33 42.72
C ILE A 50 -2.21 -29.56 42.77
N THR A 51 -0.93 -29.37 43.08
CA THR A 51 0.10 -30.43 43.01
C THR A 51 -0.17 -31.63 43.88
N GLN A 52 -0.74 -31.43 45.07
CA GLN A 52 -0.95 -32.51 46.04
C GLN A 52 -2.15 -33.40 45.66
N THR A 53 -3.15 -32.87 44.95
CA THR A 53 -4.36 -33.63 44.58
C THR A 53 -4.42 -33.98 43.11
N GLY A 54 -3.63 -33.31 42.28
CA GLY A 54 -3.70 -33.39 40.82
C GLY A 54 -4.98 -32.76 40.21
N ALA A 55 -5.75 -32.04 41.01
CA ALA A 55 -6.94 -31.32 40.52
C ALA A 55 -6.52 -30.17 39.62
N LYS A 56 -7.15 -30.07 38.46
CA LYS A 56 -6.79 -29.07 37.39
C LYS A 56 -8.06 -28.36 36.91
N ASP A 57 -7.82 -27.10 36.52
CA ASP A 57 -8.78 -26.32 35.73
C ASP A 57 -8.01 -25.51 34.69
N SER A 58 -8.71 -25.07 33.63
CA SER A 58 -8.05 -24.35 32.53
C SER A 58 -8.94 -23.24 31.96
N ALA A 59 -8.28 -22.19 31.51
CA ALA A 59 -8.86 -21.12 30.70
C ALA A 59 -8.21 -21.07 29.32
N ASN A 60 -8.91 -20.48 28.34
CA ASN A 60 -8.40 -20.32 26.98
C ASN A 60 -8.55 -18.87 26.54
N VAL A 61 -7.50 -18.32 25.91
CA VAL A 61 -7.54 -17.05 25.17
C VAL A 61 -7.34 -17.36 23.70
N HIS A 62 -8.19 -16.83 22.84
CA HIS A 62 -8.03 -16.90 21.38
C HIS A 62 -7.64 -15.53 20.83
N VAL A 63 -6.52 -15.46 20.11
CA VAL A 63 -6.01 -14.23 19.50
C VAL A 63 -6.28 -14.31 18.00
N ASN A 64 -7.07 -13.35 17.48
CA ASN A 64 -7.31 -13.18 16.07
C ASN A 64 -6.49 -12.01 15.54
N CYS A 65 -5.71 -12.23 14.49
CA CYS A 65 -4.88 -11.23 13.86
C CYS A 65 -5.35 -10.90 12.45
N TYR A 66 -5.41 -9.62 12.12
CA TYR A 66 -5.98 -9.13 10.87
C TYR A 66 -4.99 -8.23 10.12
N GLN A 67 -5.10 -8.17 8.81
CA GLN A 67 -4.26 -7.37 7.92
C GLN A 67 -5.11 -6.61 6.93
N LEU A 68 -4.62 -5.46 6.48
CA LEU A 68 -5.18 -4.73 5.35
C LEU A 68 -4.61 -5.26 4.03
N ALA A 69 -5.38 -5.14 2.96
CA ALA A 69 -4.91 -5.39 1.61
C ALA A 69 -4.75 -4.05 0.88
N VAL A 70 -3.64 -3.90 0.14
CA VAL A 70 -3.40 -2.77 -0.75
C VAL A 70 -3.32 -3.30 -2.17
N VAL A 71 -4.02 -2.64 -3.10
CA VAL A 71 -3.96 -2.95 -4.54
C VAL A 71 -3.68 -1.65 -5.29
N LYS A 72 -2.69 -1.69 -6.19
CA LYS A 72 -2.23 -0.53 -6.94
C LYS A 72 -2.34 -0.76 -8.45
N THR A 73 -2.69 0.30 -9.18
CA THR A 73 -2.63 0.35 -10.65
C THR A 73 -1.68 1.44 -11.10
N ALA A 74 -1.12 1.33 -12.32
CA ALA A 74 -0.34 2.37 -12.95
C ALA A 74 -0.72 2.50 -14.44
N ASN A 75 -0.92 3.75 -14.88
CA ASN A 75 -1.10 4.11 -16.28
C ASN A 75 -0.04 5.15 -16.64
N THR A 76 0.55 5.03 -17.83
CA THR A 76 1.55 5.96 -18.31
C THR A 76 1.01 6.80 -19.46
N THR A 77 1.41 8.08 -19.49
CA THR A 77 1.10 9.01 -20.58
C THR A 77 2.36 9.76 -20.99
N GLN A 78 2.45 10.10 -22.28
CA GLN A 78 3.52 10.95 -22.82
C GLN A 78 2.99 11.83 -23.93
N THR A 79 3.73 12.89 -24.25
CA THR A 79 3.44 13.78 -25.38
C THR A 79 4.41 13.46 -26.52
N ASP A 80 3.88 13.03 -27.68
CA ASP A 80 4.66 12.85 -28.90
C ASP A 80 4.67 14.15 -29.72
N ASN A 81 5.86 14.66 -30.00
CA ASN A 81 6.07 15.88 -30.74
C ASN A 81 6.48 15.54 -32.18
N TYR A 82 6.08 16.38 -33.12
CA TYR A 82 6.39 16.21 -34.54
C TYR A 82 6.82 17.53 -35.16
N SER A 83 7.83 17.45 -36.03
CA SER A 83 8.20 18.56 -36.93
C SER A 83 7.74 18.26 -38.35
N TRP A 84 7.54 19.31 -39.12
CA TRP A 84 7.13 19.23 -40.52
C TRP A 84 8.02 20.10 -41.37
N THR A 85 8.52 19.55 -42.48
CA THR A 85 9.25 20.31 -43.48
C THR A 85 8.45 20.29 -44.79
N ILE A 86 8.55 21.37 -45.53
CA ILE A 86 7.93 21.51 -46.85
C ILE A 86 9.02 21.92 -47.83
N ASP A 87 9.04 21.24 -48.98
CA ASP A 87 9.89 21.57 -50.13
C ASP A 87 9.05 21.74 -51.37
N LYS A 88 9.42 22.70 -52.20
CA LYS A 88 8.74 22.93 -53.49
C LYS A 88 9.79 23.13 -54.59
N THR A 89 9.73 22.27 -55.58
CA THR A 89 10.62 22.28 -56.72
C THR A 89 9.87 22.52 -58.01
N GLN A 90 10.56 23.05 -59.01
CA GLN A 90 10.11 23.15 -60.39
C GLN A 90 11.17 22.52 -61.30
N ASP A 91 10.79 22.03 -62.48
CA ASP A 91 11.63 21.27 -63.38
C ASP A 91 12.10 22.05 -64.62
N THR A 92 11.57 23.26 -64.87
CA THR A 92 11.76 23.92 -66.15
C THR A 92 11.83 25.44 -66.04
N THR A 93 12.77 26.03 -66.80
CA THR A 93 12.80 27.46 -67.16
C THR A 93 12.37 27.61 -68.62
N TRP A 94 11.39 28.45 -68.88
CA TRP A 94 10.85 28.68 -70.20
C TRP A 94 11.45 29.96 -70.81
N THR A 95 11.85 29.88 -72.11
CA THR A 95 12.19 31.05 -72.90
C THR A 95 11.25 31.03 -74.11
N MET A 96 10.39 32.06 -74.26
CA MET A 96 9.28 32.06 -75.19
C MET A 96 9.16 33.39 -75.92
N PHE A 97 8.52 33.40 -77.11
CA PHE A 97 8.15 34.60 -77.81
C PHE A 97 6.80 35.13 -77.27
N GLU A 98 6.49 36.37 -77.55
CA GLU A 98 5.18 36.97 -77.25
C GLU A 98 4.05 36.20 -77.92
N GLY A 99 3.05 35.77 -77.10
CA GLY A 99 1.92 34.95 -77.58
C GLY A 99 2.12 33.43 -77.36
N ASP A 100 3.30 32.96 -76.99
CA ASP A 100 3.52 31.55 -76.65
C ASP A 100 3.00 31.23 -75.27
N SER A 101 2.68 29.94 -75.00
CA SER A 101 2.31 29.45 -73.71
C SER A 101 3.04 28.14 -73.38
N ALA A 102 3.32 27.89 -72.12
CA ALA A 102 3.97 26.68 -71.65
C ALA A 102 3.39 26.18 -70.33
N LEU A 103 3.52 24.88 -70.06
CA LEU A 103 3.12 24.24 -68.82
C LEU A 103 4.33 23.93 -68.00
N SER A 104 4.36 24.45 -66.76
CA SER A 104 5.37 24.06 -65.76
C SER A 104 4.78 23.10 -64.72
N LYS A 105 5.53 22.07 -64.38
CA LYS A 105 5.23 21.14 -63.32
C LYS A 105 5.91 21.59 -62.04
N PHE A 106 5.12 21.71 -60.97
CA PHE A 106 5.63 21.92 -59.61
C PHE A 106 5.43 20.67 -58.80
N MET A 107 6.40 20.31 -57.99
CA MET A 107 6.29 19.26 -57.00
C MET A 107 6.36 19.87 -55.61
N VAL A 108 5.40 19.54 -54.76
CA VAL A 108 5.39 19.91 -53.33
C VAL A 108 5.54 18.64 -52.51
N SER A 109 6.53 18.57 -51.69
CA SER A 109 6.83 17.47 -50.79
C SER A 109 6.68 17.95 -49.34
N VAL A 110 5.99 17.17 -48.50
CA VAL A 110 5.85 17.42 -47.07
C VAL A 110 6.38 16.19 -46.34
N VAL A 111 7.27 16.41 -45.39
CA VAL A 111 7.87 15.35 -44.56
C VAL A 111 7.51 15.61 -43.09
N LYS A 112 6.93 14.60 -42.45
CA LYS A 112 6.71 14.54 -41.00
C LYS A 112 7.87 13.80 -40.36
N SER A 113 8.46 14.37 -39.33
CA SER A 113 9.51 13.74 -38.51
C SER A 113 9.05 13.72 -37.07
N GLN A 114 9.19 12.57 -36.40
CA GLN A 114 8.94 12.47 -34.98
C GLN A 114 10.14 13.05 -34.21
N GLU A 115 9.85 13.92 -33.27
CA GLU A 115 10.80 14.47 -32.33
C GLU A 115 10.79 13.64 -31.04
N ALA A 116 11.66 13.98 -30.08
CA ALA A 116 11.66 13.32 -28.78
C ALA A 116 10.34 13.52 -28.04
N SER A 117 9.84 12.46 -27.43
CA SER A 117 8.66 12.51 -26.57
C SER A 117 8.99 13.29 -25.29
N THR A 118 7.97 13.92 -24.72
CA THR A 118 8.08 14.77 -23.53
C THR A 118 6.89 14.53 -22.59
N ASN A 119 6.85 15.21 -21.43
CA ASN A 119 5.74 15.17 -20.48
C ASN A 119 5.37 13.75 -20.06
N PHE A 120 6.35 12.98 -19.65
CA PHE A 120 6.15 11.64 -19.12
C PHE A 120 5.43 11.74 -17.78
N MET A 121 4.27 11.09 -17.69
CA MET A 121 3.43 11.07 -16.49
C MET A 121 3.05 9.64 -16.13
N VAL A 122 2.87 9.38 -14.85
CA VAL A 122 2.22 8.19 -14.33
C VAL A 122 1.09 8.60 -13.41
N ASP A 123 -0.03 7.90 -13.51
CA ASP A 123 -1.20 8.04 -12.65
C ASP A 123 -1.87 6.69 -12.40
N GLY A 124 -2.78 6.63 -11.44
CA GLY A 124 -3.50 5.40 -11.14
C GLY A 124 -4.30 5.47 -9.86
N THR A 125 -4.67 4.29 -9.36
CA THR A 125 -5.42 4.11 -8.12
C THR A 125 -4.63 3.32 -7.08
N ILE A 126 -4.95 3.59 -5.81
CA ILE A 126 -4.49 2.84 -4.64
C ILE A 126 -5.75 2.49 -3.86
N ASP A 127 -6.11 1.22 -3.81
CA ASP A 127 -7.26 0.71 -3.07
C ASP A 127 -6.77 0.01 -1.80
N ILE A 128 -7.18 0.51 -0.64
CA ILE A 128 -6.88 -0.04 0.68
C ILE A 128 -8.15 -0.71 1.20
N SER A 129 -8.15 -2.03 1.31
CA SER A 129 -9.32 -2.81 1.73
C SER A 129 -9.14 -3.36 3.14
N ASN A 130 -10.16 -3.12 3.97
CA ASN A 130 -10.33 -3.73 5.28
C ASN A 130 -11.45 -4.77 5.19
N LEU A 131 -11.10 -6.02 4.85
CA LEU A 131 -12.05 -7.14 4.77
C LEU A 131 -12.23 -7.86 6.12
N ASN A 132 -11.83 -7.22 7.20
CA ASN A 132 -11.81 -7.77 8.54
C ASN A 132 -13.06 -7.32 9.34
N PRO A 133 -13.43 -8.01 10.42
CA PRO A 133 -14.63 -7.70 11.20
C PRO A 133 -14.47 -6.51 12.16
N ILE A 134 -13.33 -5.86 12.18
CA ILE A 134 -13.01 -4.70 13.03
C ILE A 134 -12.53 -3.52 12.18
N ASP A 135 -12.75 -2.32 12.65
CA ASP A 135 -12.28 -1.09 12.00
C ASP A 135 -10.76 -0.95 12.16
N ALA A 136 -10.13 -0.33 11.16
CA ALA A 136 -8.70 -0.03 11.18
C ALA A 136 -8.47 1.49 11.10
N VAL A 137 -7.51 2.02 11.86
CA VAL A 137 -7.12 3.42 11.78
C VAL A 137 -5.96 3.57 10.82
N LEU A 138 -6.14 4.28 9.71
CA LEU A 138 -5.09 4.64 8.78
C LEU A 138 -4.46 5.98 9.20
N ASP A 139 -3.16 5.97 9.47
CA ASP A 139 -2.40 7.17 9.83
C ASP A 139 -2.05 8.00 8.58
N SER A 140 -1.69 7.33 7.47
CA SER A 140 -1.36 7.98 6.20
C SER A 140 -1.35 7.00 5.03
N VAL A 141 -1.38 7.55 3.81
CA VAL A 141 -1.11 6.83 2.55
C VAL A 141 -0.11 7.65 1.74
N TYR A 142 0.96 7.04 1.27
CA TYR A 142 1.95 7.69 0.42
C TYR A 142 2.41 6.77 -0.72
N ASP A 143 3.05 7.37 -1.72
CA ASP A 143 3.44 6.69 -2.96
C ASP A 143 4.79 7.20 -3.46
N ILE A 144 5.71 6.26 -3.77
CA ILE A 144 7.09 6.56 -4.18
C ILE A 144 7.44 5.74 -5.41
N ILE A 145 8.03 6.41 -6.41
CA ILE A 145 8.49 5.80 -7.66
C ILE A 145 10.01 5.65 -7.61
N VAL A 146 10.47 4.41 -7.78
CA VAL A 146 11.89 4.04 -7.71
C VAL A 146 12.38 3.39 -9.01
N PRO A 147 13.64 3.59 -9.43
CA PRO A 147 14.63 4.45 -8.84
C PRO A 147 14.34 5.95 -9.05
N GLY A 148 14.93 6.79 -8.22
CA GLY A 148 14.83 8.25 -8.30
C GLY A 148 13.99 8.87 -7.18
N ASP A 149 13.33 8.06 -6.33
CA ASP A 149 12.58 8.45 -5.14
C ASP A 149 11.59 9.61 -5.40
N THR A 150 10.90 9.54 -6.57
CA THR A 150 9.90 10.54 -6.95
C THR A 150 8.65 10.31 -6.12
N ILE A 151 8.29 11.30 -5.29
CA ILE A 151 7.07 11.26 -4.49
C ILE A 151 5.89 11.63 -5.39
N ALA A 152 4.90 10.72 -5.50
CA ALA A 152 3.65 11.01 -6.19
C ALA A 152 2.68 11.81 -5.30
N THR A 153 1.87 12.64 -5.92
CA THR A 153 0.77 13.31 -5.22
C THR A 153 -0.38 12.34 -5.04
N VAL A 154 -0.68 11.96 -3.80
CA VAL A 154 -1.80 11.06 -3.45
C VAL A 154 -3.00 11.87 -2.97
N THR A 155 -4.20 11.50 -3.43
CA THR A 155 -5.47 12.12 -3.05
C THR A 155 -6.50 11.03 -2.71
N CYS A 156 -6.88 10.94 -1.43
CA CYS A 156 -7.83 9.95 -0.92
C CYS A 156 -9.24 10.49 -0.65
N GLY A 157 -9.44 11.82 -0.72
CA GLY A 157 -10.73 12.44 -0.43
C GLY A 157 -11.15 12.42 1.05
N VAL A 158 -10.26 11.98 1.94
CA VAL A 158 -10.45 11.93 3.40
C VAL A 158 -9.31 12.67 4.11
N THR A 159 -9.48 12.93 5.41
CA THR A 159 -8.42 13.45 6.28
C THR A 159 -7.85 12.33 7.14
N PHE A 160 -6.54 12.29 7.30
CA PHE A 160 -5.86 11.34 8.18
C PHE A 160 -5.62 11.96 9.58
N PRO A 161 -5.65 11.14 10.67
CA PRO A 161 -5.98 9.71 10.69
C PRO A 161 -7.42 9.44 10.21
N TYR A 162 -7.64 8.32 9.54
CA TYR A 162 -8.92 7.93 8.98
C TYR A 162 -9.36 6.55 9.48
N ASP A 163 -10.59 6.44 9.98
CA ASP A 163 -11.18 5.18 10.43
C ASP A 163 -11.74 4.41 9.23
N LEU A 164 -10.98 3.45 8.73
CA LEU A 164 -11.40 2.53 7.67
C LEU A 164 -12.27 1.44 8.28
N GLN A 165 -13.57 1.55 8.02
CA GLN A 165 -14.58 0.65 8.59
C GLN A 165 -14.35 -0.81 8.18
N SER A 166 -14.85 -1.75 8.98
CA SER A 166 -14.92 -3.17 8.62
C SER A 166 -15.64 -3.35 7.27
N ASP A 167 -15.22 -4.35 6.49
CA ASP A 167 -15.78 -4.69 5.17
C ASP A 167 -15.85 -3.50 4.18
N SER A 168 -14.89 -2.55 4.26
CA SER A 168 -14.86 -1.38 3.39
C SER A 168 -13.52 -1.18 2.69
N THR A 169 -13.51 -0.33 1.65
CA THR A 169 -12.33 0.03 0.86
C THR A 169 -12.22 1.54 0.75
N LEU A 170 -11.03 2.08 1.04
CA LEU A 170 -10.65 3.45 0.74
C LEU A 170 -9.92 3.47 -0.61
N SER A 171 -10.48 4.19 -1.58
CA SER A 171 -9.84 4.39 -2.90
C SER A 171 -9.18 5.76 -2.95
N CYS A 172 -7.89 5.78 -3.29
CA CYS A 172 -7.10 6.98 -3.53
C CYS A 172 -6.68 7.03 -5.00
N THR A 173 -6.45 8.22 -5.52
CA THR A 173 -5.77 8.44 -6.80
C THR A 173 -4.38 9.00 -6.56
N TYR A 174 -3.48 8.77 -7.49
CA TYR A 174 -2.15 9.38 -7.44
C TYR A 174 -1.70 9.85 -8.83
N ALA A 175 -0.74 10.78 -8.87
CA ALA A 175 -0.10 11.22 -10.09
C ALA A 175 1.32 11.71 -9.82
N ALA A 176 2.22 11.50 -10.79
CA ALA A 176 3.58 12.03 -10.77
C ALA A 176 4.09 12.34 -12.18
N ALA A 177 4.89 13.43 -12.30
CA ALA A 177 5.65 13.74 -13.50
C ALA A 177 7.03 13.08 -13.43
N LEU A 178 7.47 12.49 -14.54
CA LEU A 178 8.75 11.81 -14.67
C LEU A 178 9.66 12.54 -15.67
N GLY A 179 10.97 12.40 -15.49
CA GLY A 179 11.95 13.07 -16.36
C GLY A 179 12.18 12.37 -17.70
N ASN A 180 11.85 11.09 -17.81
CA ASN A 180 12.04 10.23 -18.98
C ASN A 180 11.15 8.99 -18.90
N ASP A 181 11.24 8.14 -19.91
CA ASP A 181 10.48 6.88 -20.09
C ASP A 181 11.18 5.64 -19.51
N ASP A 182 12.24 5.79 -18.71
CA ASP A 182 12.92 4.64 -18.11
C ASP A 182 11.92 3.82 -17.26
N PRO A 183 11.97 2.48 -17.31
CA PRO A 183 11.15 1.63 -16.46
C PRO A 183 11.41 1.85 -14.96
N ARG A 184 10.37 1.84 -14.15
CA ARG A 184 10.41 2.06 -12.70
C ARG A 184 9.37 1.21 -11.99
N ASP A 185 9.58 1.04 -10.70
CA ASP A 185 8.56 0.51 -9.79
C ASP A 185 7.89 1.67 -9.06
N ASN A 186 6.57 1.61 -8.93
CA ASN A 186 5.82 2.58 -8.15
C ASN A 186 5.18 1.86 -6.95
N ILE A 187 5.58 2.26 -5.74
CA ILE A 187 5.27 1.60 -4.48
C ILE A 187 4.32 2.47 -3.66
N ALA A 188 3.07 2.01 -3.51
CA ALA A 188 2.12 2.61 -2.58
C ALA A 188 2.24 1.97 -1.20
N THR A 189 2.15 2.79 -0.14
CA THR A 189 2.17 2.32 1.25
C THR A 189 1.03 2.94 2.02
N ALA A 190 0.20 2.08 2.65
CA ALA A 190 -0.77 2.46 3.65
C ALA A 190 -0.18 2.20 5.04
N VAL A 191 -0.22 3.21 5.90
CA VAL A 191 0.30 3.15 7.29
C VAL A 191 -0.87 3.00 8.23
N GLN A 192 -0.97 1.85 8.90
CA GLN A 192 -1.99 1.59 9.92
C GLN A 192 -1.44 1.96 11.29
N GLN A 193 -2.23 2.67 12.11
CA GLN A 193 -1.97 2.89 13.53
C GLN A 193 -2.25 1.61 14.33
N ASN A 194 -1.27 1.13 15.08
CA ASN A 194 -1.45 0.01 16.02
C ASN A 194 -1.87 0.51 17.40
N PHE A 195 -2.51 -0.37 18.17
CA PHE A 195 -2.95 -0.07 19.53
C PHE A 195 -2.51 -1.15 20.51
N ALA A 196 -2.11 -0.71 21.70
CA ALA A 196 -1.99 -1.57 22.88
C ALA A 196 -3.28 -1.44 23.69
N TYR A 197 -3.94 -2.57 23.95
CA TYR A 197 -5.20 -2.63 24.69
C TYR A 197 -4.94 -3.03 26.15
N ASP A 198 -5.58 -2.32 27.08
CA ASP A 198 -5.59 -2.68 28.50
C ASP A 198 -6.62 -3.79 28.79
N THR A 199 -6.68 -4.25 30.03
CA THR A 199 -7.63 -5.28 30.49
C THR A 199 -9.11 -4.83 30.44
N GLY A 200 -9.36 -3.54 30.26
CA GLY A 200 -10.69 -2.95 30.05
C GLY A 200 -11.07 -2.80 28.57
N GLY A 201 -10.17 -3.16 27.65
CA GLY A 201 -10.36 -3.03 26.21
C GLY A 201 -10.11 -1.62 25.66
N SER A 202 -9.53 -0.69 26.45
CA SER A 202 -9.15 0.63 25.97
C SER A 202 -7.82 0.56 25.25
N GLY A 203 -7.79 1.02 23.97
CA GLY A 203 -6.59 1.05 23.13
C GLY A 203 -5.82 2.36 23.28
N THR A 204 -4.51 2.28 23.43
CA THR A 204 -3.59 3.41 23.30
C THR A 204 -2.71 3.23 22.08
N PRO A 205 -2.44 4.28 21.27
CA PRO A 205 -1.57 4.19 20.09
C PRO A 205 -0.21 3.57 20.45
N ASN A 206 0.21 2.57 19.67
CA ASN A 206 1.44 1.80 19.91
C ASN A 206 2.15 1.42 18.62
N GLY A 207 2.74 2.42 17.96
CA GLY A 207 3.46 2.23 16.70
C GLY A 207 2.55 2.08 15.48
N THR A 208 3.11 1.65 14.35
CA THR A 208 2.43 1.53 13.07
C THR A 208 2.83 0.24 12.34
N THR A 209 1.95 -0.22 11.45
CA THR A 209 2.22 -1.31 10.49
C THR A 209 2.02 -0.78 9.08
N ASN A 210 2.96 -1.13 8.18
CA ASN A 210 2.91 -0.73 6.78
C ASN A 210 2.39 -1.88 5.91
N TYR A 211 1.42 -1.59 5.04
CA TYR A 211 0.95 -2.47 3.98
C TYR A 211 1.25 -1.81 2.65
N ALA A 212 1.83 -2.54 1.70
CA ALA A 212 2.29 -1.98 0.45
C ALA A 212 1.93 -2.86 -0.74
N ASP A 213 1.79 -2.21 -1.90
CA ASP A 213 1.72 -2.86 -3.20
C ASP A 213 2.53 -2.07 -4.23
N THR A 214 2.98 -2.76 -5.28
CA THR A 214 3.85 -2.21 -6.31
C THR A 214 3.22 -2.39 -7.68
N ALA A 215 3.24 -1.35 -8.50
CA ALA A 215 2.86 -1.41 -9.91
C ALA A 215 4.04 -0.98 -10.79
N ASP A 216 4.26 -1.71 -11.89
CA ASP A 216 5.28 -1.37 -12.89
C ASP A 216 4.91 -0.07 -13.61
N VAL A 217 5.87 0.83 -13.76
CA VAL A 217 5.78 2.04 -14.59
C VAL A 217 6.54 1.78 -15.88
N ASP A 218 5.79 1.51 -16.95
CA ASP A 218 6.33 1.14 -18.25
C ASP A 218 5.72 2.03 -19.37
N PHE A 219 6.58 2.61 -20.19
CA PHE A 219 6.22 3.43 -21.34
C PHE A 219 6.28 2.66 -22.67
N SER A 220 6.28 1.32 -22.65
CA SER A 220 6.21 0.52 -23.88
C SER A 220 4.88 0.66 -24.62
N ASN A 221 3.80 1.01 -23.91
CA ASN A 221 2.48 1.24 -24.48
C ASN A 221 1.71 2.38 -23.74
N PRO A 222 2.26 3.60 -23.70
CA PRO A 222 1.64 4.71 -23.00
C PRO A 222 0.42 5.26 -23.74
N THR A 223 -0.41 6.01 -23.05
CA THR A 223 -1.40 6.87 -23.69
C THR A 223 -0.68 8.06 -24.34
N ILE A 224 -0.84 8.24 -25.65
CA ILE A 224 -0.19 9.31 -26.41
C ILE A 224 -1.05 10.57 -26.42
N ILE A 225 -0.44 11.69 -26.00
CA ILE A 225 -0.99 13.04 -26.16
C ILE A 225 -0.27 13.67 -27.36
N ALA A 226 -1.02 14.13 -28.37
CA ALA A 226 -0.43 14.79 -29.53
C ALA A 226 0.17 16.14 -29.12
N GLY A 227 1.44 16.31 -29.38
CA GLY A 227 2.14 17.59 -29.27
C GLY A 227 1.78 18.53 -30.43
N THR A 228 1.94 19.81 -30.23
CA THR A 228 1.73 20.87 -31.24
C THR A 228 3.03 21.23 -31.92
#